data_24687e45f9f132920e66c8883e8e8887
#
_entry.id   24687e45f9f132920e66c8883e8e8887
#
_cell.length_a   1.000
_cell.length_b   1.000
_cell.length_c   1.000
_cell.angle_alpha   90.00
_cell.angle_beta   90.00
_cell.angle_gamma   90.00
#
_symmetry.space_group_name_H-M   'P 1'
#
loop_
_entity.id
_entity.type
_entity.pdbx_description
1 polymer ?
#
loop_
_entity_poly.entity_id
_entity_poly.type
_entity_poly.pdbx_seq_one_letter_code
_entity_poly.pdbx_strand_id
1 'polypeptide(L)'
;MRRQLISSGAKWEVKVGYSRAVRVGRHVIVSGTTAVDVRGRAVGGEDVRAQARRIFVIIADALAEAGACLEDVVRTRMFVADIADARALGQAHAEVFGRIRPAATLVEVSRLIDPALLVEIEADAIAGSGGADAVILAGGKAKRMGRDKSRIRLGRRTLLGHARAAVADAGCKPRVIATDLQFNLGPLGGISTALRSTRHSRVLFLGCDMPFLSGNLIKEFLAAATYGVGPIFTRHKKGVGFPFVLHRSDLALVEKQIDRGALSLQRLAKRLKARAWQPPASRVPELFNINTPADLAEAKRRLKEAGC
;
A
#
# COMPACT_ATOMS: atom_id res chain seq x y z
N MET A 1 -19.90 -10.04 -7.42
CA MET A 1 -18.52 -9.51 -7.37
C MET A 1 -17.94 -9.51 -8.78
N ARG A 2 -17.26 -8.43 -9.20
CA ARG A 2 -16.63 -8.37 -10.54
C ARG A 2 -15.36 -9.22 -10.55
N ARG A 3 -15.20 -10.09 -11.55
CA ARG A 3 -13.98 -10.83 -11.84
C ARG A 3 -13.04 -9.95 -12.66
N GLN A 4 -11.76 -9.87 -12.27
CA GLN A 4 -10.70 -9.20 -13.01
C GLN A 4 -9.68 -10.24 -13.45
N LEU A 5 -9.33 -10.25 -14.73
CA LEU A 5 -8.28 -11.09 -15.31
C LEU A 5 -7.04 -10.24 -15.49
N ILE A 6 -5.91 -10.72 -15.01
CA ILE A 6 -4.59 -10.11 -15.15
C ILE A 6 -3.82 -10.92 -16.19
N SER A 7 -3.25 -10.23 -17.17
CA SER A 7 -2.47 -10.85 -18.23
C SER A 7 -1.02 -10.36 -18.18
N SER A 8 -0.07 -11.25 -18.31
CA SER A 8 1.34 -10.90 -18.52
C SER A 8 1.68 -10.62 -19.98
N GLY A 9 0.73 -10.80 -20.90
CA GLY A 9 0.94 -10.75 -22.34
C GLY A 9 1.60 -12.02 -22.92
N ALA A 10 1.73 -13.09 -22.12
CA ALA A 10 2.31 -14.34 -22.59
C ALA A 10 1.40 -15.01 -23.63
N LYS A 11 1.98 -15.48 -24.73
CA LYS A 11 1.25 -16.13 -25.82
C LYS A 11 0.42 -17.35 -25.37
N TRP A 12 0.89 -18.02 -24.32
CA TRP A 12 0.23 -19.19 -23.78
C TRP A 12 -1.09 -18.87 -23.07
N GLU A 13 -1.26 -17.68 -22.51
CA GLU A 13 -2.51 -17.27 -21.84
C GLU A 13 -3.72 -17.37 -22.77
N VAL A 14 -3.58 -16.86 -23.98
CA VAL A 14 -4.64 -16.92 -25.01
C VAL A 14 -4.78 -18.34 -25.57
N LYS A 15 -3.65 -19.00 -25.86
CA LYS A 15 -3.66 -20.32 -26.51
C LYS A 15 -4.25 -21.42 -25.63
N VAL A 16 -3.99 -21.36 -24.33
CA VAL A 16 -4.42 -22.38 -23.34
C VAL A 16 -5.68 -21.95 -22.59
N GLY A 17 -6.03 -20.65 -22.60
CA GLY A 17 -7.24 -20.15 -21.98
C GLY A 17 -7.09 -19.89 -20.48
N TYR A 18 -5.94 -19.39 -20.01
CA TYR A 18 -5.72 -19.01 -18.62
C TYR A 18 -5.32 -17.53 -18.49
N SER A 19 -5.23 -17.02 -17.27
CA SER A 19 -4.75 -15.68 -16.94
C SER A 19 -3.56 -15.78 -16.01
N ARG A 20 -2.63 -14.80 -16.05
CA ARG A 20 -1.50 -14.74 -15.11
C ARG A 20 -1.97 -14.69 -13.67
N ALA A 21 -3.05 -13.95 -13.41
CA ALA A 21 -3.76 -13.98 -12.14
C ALA A 21 -5.24 -13.69 -12.33
N VAL A 22 -6.05 -14.14 -11.37
CA VAL A 22 -7.49 -13.85 -11.30
C VAL A 22 -7.79 -13.19 -9.97
N ARG A 23 -8.47 -12.03 -10.00
CA ARG A 23 -8.98 -11.39 -8.80
C ARG A 23 -10.50 -11.43 -8.73
N VAL A 24 -11.03 -11.85 -7.57
CA VAL A 24 -12.47 -11.82 -7.23
C VAL A 24 -12.64 -11.21 -5.85
N GLY A 25 -13.17 -10.00 -5.79
CA GLY A 25 -13.23 -9.23 -4.54
C GLY A 25 -11.84 -8.94 -3.98
N ARG A 26 -11.52 -9.50 -2.81
CA ARG A 26 -10.19 -9.40 -2.20
C ARG A 26 -9.27 -10.56 -2.53
N HIS A 27 -9.80 -11.69 -3.02
CA HIS A 27 -9.00 -12.86 -3.37
C HIS A 27 -8.26 -12.63 -4.68
N VAL A 28 -6.96 -12.91 -4.68
CA VAL A 28 -6.10 -12.88 -5.87
C VAL A 28 -5.39 -14.23 -5.94
N ILE A 29 -5.58 -14.91 -7.05
CA ILE A 29 -5.02 -16.23 -7.32
C ILE A 29 -4.04 -16.06 -8.48
N VAL A 30 -2.75 -16.31 -8.22
CA VAL A 30 -1.68 -16.26 -9.22
C VAL A 30 -1.42 -17.66 -9.71
N SER A 31 -1.49 -17.85 -11.02
CA SER A 31 -1.24 -19.14 -11.70
C SER A 31 0.19 -19.62 -11.52
N GLY A 32 0.42 -20.91 -11.74
CA GLY A 32 1.73 -21.51 -11.80
C GLY A 32 2.70 -20.65 -12.59
N THR A 33 3.80 -20.31 -11.96
CA THR A 33 4.79 -19.34 -12.45
C THR A 33 6.15 -20.00 -12.45
N THR A 34 6.81 -19.98 -13.60
CA THR A 34 8.16 -20.49 -13.82
C THR A 34 9.13 -19.34 -14.11
N ALA A 35 10.43 -19.60 -14.01
CA ALA A 35 11.48 -18.61 -14.20
C ALA A 35 11.71 -18.31 -15.67
N VAL A 36 10.97 -17.36 -16.24
CA VAL A 36 11.10 -16.96 -17.63
C VAL A 36 11.39 -15.46 -17.80
N ASP A 37 12.04 -15.13 -18.93
CA ASP A 37 12.20 -13.74 -19.37
C ASP A 37 10.93 -13.24 -20.09
N VAL A 38 10.97 -11.98 -20.55
CA VAL A 38 9.85 -11.35 -21.29
C VAL A 38 9.55 -12.03 -22.63
N ARG A 39 10.45 -12.87 -23.15
CA ARG A 39 10.27 -13.66 -24.39
C ARG A 39 9.80 -15.09 -24.09
N GLY A 40 9.60 -15.44 -22.81
CA GLY A 40 9.18 -16.76 -22.37
C GLY A 40 10.31 -17.81 -22.34
N ARG A 41 11.58 -17.41 -22.37
CA ARG A 41 12.73 -18.32 -22.30
C ARG A 41 13.10 -18.54 -20.84
N ALA A 42 13.43 -19.78 -20.47
CA ALA A 42 13.92 -20.13 -19.15
C ALA A 42 15.18 -19.30 -18.79
N VAL A 43 15.23 -18.83 -17.56
CA VAL A 43 16.35 -18.04 -17.00
C VAL A 43 16.71 -18.57 -15.62
N GLY A 44 17.96 -18.33 -15.18
CA GLY A 44 18.46 -18.79 -13.89
C GLY A 44 19.29 -20.07 -13.98
N GLY A 45 19.36 -20.71 -15.17
CA GLY A 45 20.15 -21.92 -15.41
C GLY A 45 19.83 -23.04 -14.40
N GLU A 46 20.86 -23.72 -13.91
CA GLU A 46 20.75 -24.81 -12.95
C GLU A 46 20.67 -24.33 -11.47
N ASP A 47 20.48 -23.02 -11.22
CA ASP A 47 20.34 -22.45 -9.88
C ASP A 47 18.86 -22.26 -9.53
N VAL A 48 18.31 -23.19 -8.73
CA VAL A 48 16.91 -23.12 -8.26
C VAL A 48 16.62 -21.83 -7.46
N ARG A 49 17.61 -21.26 -6.76
CA ARG A 49 17.45 -19.99 -6.04
C ARG A 49 17.29 -18.82 -7.00
N ALA A 50 18.10 -18.78 -8.06
CA ALA A 50 17.99 -17.77 -9.11
C ALA A 50 16.63 -17.87 -9.81
N GLN A 51 16.20 -19.09 -10.12
CA GLN A 51 14.87 -19.32 -10.70
C GLN A 51 13.74 -18.87 -9.75
N ALA A 52 13.79 -19.26 -8.48
CA ALA A 52 12.77 -18.86 -7.49
C ALA A 52 12.72 -17.33 -7.30
N ARG A 53 13.84 -16.64 -7.22
CA ARG A 53 13.88 -15.17 -7.15
C ARG A 53 13.23 -14.52 -8.36
N ARG A 54 13.48 -15.04 -9.56
CA ARG A 54 12.81 -14.56 -10.78
C ARG A 54 11.30 -14.76 -10.73
N ILE A 55 10.86 -15.93 -10.28
CA ILE A 55 9.44 -16.25 -10.09
C ILE A 55 8.77 -15.27 -9.13
N PHE A 56 9.39 -14.98 -7.98
CA PHE A 56 8.82 -14.03 -7.01
C PHE A 56 8.69 -12.62 -7.57
N VAL A 57 9.57 -12.18 -8.46
CA VAL A 57 9.40 -10.91 -9.19
C VAL A 57 8.16 -10.95 -10.08
N ILE A 58 7.97 -12.02 -10.86
CA ILE A 58 6.79 -12.16 -11.75
C ILE A 58 5.49 -12.22 -10.92
N ILE A 59 5.50 -12.93 -9.79
CA ILE A 59 4.36 -12.99 -8.87
C ILE A 59 4.06 -11.60 -8.28
N ALA A 60 5.09 -10.85 -7.86
CA ALA A 60 4.93 -9.51 -7.32
C ALA A 60 4.30 -8.55 -8.35
N ASP A 61 4.73 -8.62 -9.61
CA ASP A 61 4.17 -7.82 -10.71
C ASP A 61 2.69 -8.16 -10.95
N ALA A 62 2.35 -9.45 -11.00
CA ALA A 62 0.96 -9.90 -11.16
C ALA A 62 0.06 -9.47 -10.00
N LEU A 63 0.56 -9.56 -8.76
CA LEU A 63 -0.14 -9.07 -7.57
C LEU A 63 -0.35 -7.56 -7.62
N ALA A 64 0.65 -6.79 -8.04
CA ALA A 64 0.57 -5.33 -8.16
C ALA A 64 -0.50 -4.91 -9.18
N GLU A 65 -0.56 -5.55 -10.36
CA GLU A 65 -1.62 -5.32 -11.34
C GLU A 65 -3.00 -5.71 -10.80
N ALA A 66 -3.07 -6.72 -9.95
CA ALA A 66 -4.30 -7.10 -9.25
C ALA A 66 -4.64 -6.19 -8.07
N GLY A 67 -3.81 -5.19 -7.72
CA GLY A 67 -4.00 -4.31 -6.55
C GLY A 67 -3.77 -5.00 -5.22
N ALA A 68 -2.85 -5.97 -5.20
CA ALA A 68 -2.33 -6.66 -4.03
C ALA A 68 -0.80 -6.50 -3.97
N CYS A 69 -0.16 -7.12 -3.00
CA CYS A 69 1.29 -7.12 -2.83
C CYS A 69 1.76 -8.41 -2.16
N LEU A 70 3.07 -8.62 -2.09
CA LEU A 70 3.63 -9.84 -1.47
C LEU A 70 3.20 -10.01 -0.02
N GLU A 71 3.04 -8.92 0.74
CA GLU A 71 2.54 -8.95 2.12
C GLU A 71 1.09 -9.45 2.24
N ASP A 72 0.34 -9.44 1.14
CA ASP A 72 -1.02 -9.94 1.07
C ASP A 72 -1.10 -11.45 0.80
N VAL A 73 0.04 -12.10 0.47
CA VAL A 73 0.10 -13.53 0.17
C VAL A 73 -0.20 -14.33 1.44
N VAL A 74 -1.18 -15.23 1.32
CA VAL A 74 -1.62 -16.11 2.42
C VAL A 74 -1.22 -17.57 2.18
N ARG A 75 -0.88 -17.92 0.94
CA ARG A 75 -0.40 -19.27 0.59
C ARG A 75 0.56 -19.22 -0.59
N THR A 76 1.58 -20.09 -0.54
CA THR A 76 2.42 -20.48 -1.67
C THR A 76 2.41 -21.99 -1.85
N ARG A 77 2.44 -22.46 -3.10
CA ARG A 77 2.69 -23.86 -3.45
C ARG A 77 3.89 -23.90 -4.38
N MET A 78 4.84 -24.74 -4.05
CA MET A 78 6.12 -24.87 -4.77
C MET A 78 6.26 -26.31 -5.27
N PHE A 79 6.42 -26.44 -6.55
CA PHE A 79 6.61 -27.71 -7.26
C PHE A 79 8.04 -27.73 -7.77
N VAL A 80 8.85 -28.66 -7.27
CA VAL A 80 10.29 -28.74 -7.59
C VAL A 80 10.58 -30.02 -8.38
N ALA A 81 11.50 -29.94 -9.34
CA ALA A 81 11.88 -31.09 -10.17
C ALA A 81 12.77 -32.09 -9.41
N ASP A 82 13.51 -31.63 -8.40
CA ASP A 82 14.33 -32.45 -7.50
C ASP A 82 14.16 -31.97 -6.07
N ILE A 83 13.76 -32.85 -5.15
CA ILE A 83 13.57 -32.53 -3.72
C ILE A 83 14.88 -32.17 -3.01
N ALA A 84 16.02 -32.58 -3.54
CA ALA A 84 17.33 -32.17 -3.01
C ALA A 84 17.48 -30.64 -3.01
N ASP A 85 16.80 -29.93 -3.88
CA ASP A 85 16.75 -28.46 -3.95
C ASP A 85 15.90 -27.81 -2.86
N ALA A 86 15.16 -28.56 -2.05
CA ALA A 86 14.20 -28.04 -1.07
C ALA A 86 14.85 -27.03 -0.10
N ARG A 87 16.09 -27.28 0.34
CA ARG A 87 16.82 -26.36 1.23
C ARG A 87 17.12 -25.02 0.56
N ALA A 88 17.62 -25.07 -0.68
CA ALA A 88 17.99 -23.87 -1.45
C ALA A 88 16.73 -23.05 -1.81
N LEU A 89 15.67 -23.72 -2.23
CA LEU A 89 14.38 -23.11 -2.52
C LEU A 89 13.75 -22.49 -1.26
N GLY A 90 13.80 -23.20 -0.11
CA GLY A 90 13.34 -22.68 1.18
C GLY A 90 14.07 -21.42 1.63
N GLN A 91 15.37 -21.30 1.34
CA GLN A 91 16.14 -20.08 1.61
C GLN A 91 15.67 -18.91 0.72
N ALA A 92 15.48 -19.15 -0.59
CA ALA A 92 14.93 -18.13 -1.50
C ALA A 92 13.52 -17.69 -1.09
N HIS A 93 12.68 -18.61 -0.66
CA HIS A 93 11.34 -18.31 -0.13
C HIS A 93 11.42 -17.47 1.14
N ALA A 94 12.33 -17.79 2.06
CA ALA A 94 12.52 -17.04 3.31
C ALA A 94 13.06 -15.62 3.10
N GLU A 95 13.85 -15.38 2.05
CA GLU A 95 14.28 -14.02 1.66
C GLU A 95 13.07 -13.09 1.42
N VAL A 96 12.02 -13.61 0.81
CA VAL A 96 10.80 -12.86 0.46
C VAL A 96 9.74 -12.94 1.57
N PHE A 97 9.46 -14.14 2.04
CA PHE A 97 8.30 -14.42 2.90
C PHE A 97 8.65 -14.63 4.39
N GLY A 98 9.90 -14.51 4.81
CA GLY A 98 10.32 -14.79 6.18
C GLY A 98 9.62 -13.98 7.27
N ARG A 99 9.07 -12.81 6.92
CA ARG A 99 8.24 -11.97 7.80
C ARG A 99 6.74 -12.15 7.57
N ILE A 100 6.33 -12.49 6.36
CA ILE A 100 4.92 -12.63 5.94
C ILE A 100 4.36 -13.95 6.45
N ARG A 101 5.14 -15.04 6.32
CA ARG A 101 4.83 -16.39 6.77
C ARG A 101 3.51 -16.92 6.24
N PRO A 102 3.31 -16.96 4.92
CA PRO A 102 2.13 -17.61 4.35
C PRO A 102 2.12 -19.10 4.65
N ALA A 103 0.96 -19.73 4.58
CA ALA A 103 0.91 -21.20 4.49
C ALA A 103 1.71 -21.64 3.26
N ALA A 104 2.56 -22.65 3.39
CA ALA A 104 3.42 -23.09 2.29
C ALA A 104 3.35 -24.60 2.11
N THR A 105 3.43 -25.04 0.86
CA THR A 105 3.59 -26.43 0.46
C THR A 105 4.77 -26.51 -0.50
N LEU A 106 5.61 -27.53 -0.34
CA LEU A 106 6.69 -27.86 -1.27
C LEU A 106 6.64 -29.35 -1.54
N VAL A 107 6.57 -29.72 -2.80
CA VAL A 107 6.54 -31.12 -3.24
C VAL A 107 7.40 -31.30 -4.49
N GLU A 108 7.99 -32.50 -4.62
CA GLU A 108 8.61 -32.94 -5.86
C GLU A 108 7.54 -33.31 -6.88
N VAL A 109 7.80 -33.00 -8.15
CA VAL A 109 7.00 -33.42 -9.28
C VAL A 109 7.86 -34.17 -10.29
N SER A 110 7.26 -35.10 -11.04
CA SER A 110 8.00 -35.90 -12.00
C SER A 110 8.71 -35.06 -13.09
N ARG A 111 8.16 -33.94 -13.47
CA ARG A 111 8.75 -32.95 -14.41
C ARG A 111 7.92 -31.69 -14.49
N LEU A 112 8.54 -30.61 -14.92
CA LEU A 112 7.88 -29.38 -15.34
C LEU A 112 7.74 -29.35 -16.88
N ILE A 113 7.11 -28.28 -17.40
CA ILE A 113 6.80 -28.18 -18.82
C ILE A 113 8.05 -28.06 -19.71
N ASP A 114 9.15 -27.58 -19.18
CA ASP A 114 10.45 -27.46 -19.84
C ASP A 114 11.51 -28.02 -18.89
N PRO A 115 12.42 -28.91 -19.35
CA PRO A 115 13.47 -29.48 -18.51
C PRO A 115 14.47 -28.46 -17.98
N ALA A 116 14.58 -27.27 -18.56
CA ALA A 116 15.41 -26.17 -18.04
C ALA A 116 14.79 -25.48 -16.82
N LEU A 117 13.52 -25.77 -16.49
CA LEU A 117 12.81 -25.24 -15.34
C LEU A 117 12.94 -26.20 -14.15
N LEU A 118 13.42 -25.69 -13.01
CA LEU A 118 13.66 -26.48 -11.80
C LEU A 118 12.53 -26.34 -10.80
N VAL A 119 11.77 -25.25 -10.87
CA VAL A 119 10.71 -24.92 -9.91
C VAL A 119 9.58 -24.15 -10.57
N GLU A 120 8.35 -24.45 -10.14
CA GLU A 120 7.14 -23.67 -10.42
C GLU A 120 6.47 -23.27 -9.11
N ILE A 121 5.94 -22.05 -9.03
CA ILE A 121 5.34 -21.52 -7.80
C ILE A 121 3.98 -20.89 -8.10
N GLU A 122 2.98 -21.24 -7.26
CA GLU A 122 1.68 -20.58 -7.18
C GLU A 122 1.58 -19.71 -5.94
N ALA A 123 0.73 -18.70 -5.99
CA ALA A 123 0.44 -17.87 -4.84
C ALA A 123 -1.03 -17.48 -4.76
N ASP A 124 -1.62 -17.61 -3.55
CA ASP A 124 -2.92 -17.07 -3.21
C ASP A 124 -2.73 -15.86 -2.29
N ALA A 125 -3.42 -14.75 -2.57
CA ALA A 125 -3.35 -13.54 -1.76
C ALA A 125 -4.75 -13.02 -1.41
N ILE A 126 -4.85 -12.32 -0.27
CA ILE A 126 -6.05 -11.58 0.14
C ILE A 126 -5.68 -10.10 0.20
N ALA A 127 -6.05 -9.35 -0.84
CA ALA A 127 -5.72 -7.94 -0.95
C ALA A 127 -6.07 -7.16 0.33
N GLY A 128 -5.10 -6.49 0.90
CA GLY A 128 -5.22 -5.75 2.15
C GLY A 128 -4.92 -6.52 3.43
N SER A 129 -4.65 -7.83 3.36
CA SER A 129 -4.35 -8.64 4.56
C SER A 129 -2.97 -8.32 5.16
N GLY A 130 -2.02 -7.91 4.35
CA GLY A 130 -0.68 -7.50 4.80
C GLY A 130 -0.62 -6.17 5.57
N GLY A 131 -1.78 -5.49 5.71
CA GLY A 131 -1.87 -4.22 6.41
C GLY A 131 -1.30 -3.03 5.62
N ALA A 132 -1.13 -1.93 6.33
CA ALA A 132 -0.49 -0.70 5.81
C ALA A 132 0.29 -0.02 6.93
N ASP A 133 1.41 0.62 6.59
CA ASP A 133 2.05 1.57 7.50
C ASP A 133 1.15 2.81 7.61
N ALA A 134 0.90 3.31 8.82
CA ALA A 134 0.05 4.48 9.04
C ALA A 134 0.90 5.67 9.51
N VAL A 135 1.05 6.65 8.65
CA VAL A 135 1.91 7.81 8.85
C VAL A 135 1.08 9.07 9.08
N ILE A 136 1.31 9.72 10.21
CA ILE A 136 0.75 11.03 10.52
C ILE A 136 1.80 12.08 10.19
N LEU A 137 1.50 12.93 9.21
CA LEU A 137 2.34 14.09 8.88
C LEU A 137 2.02 15.22 9.86
N ALA A 138 2.97 15.51 10.75
CA ALA A 138 2.82 16.52 11.79
C ALA A 138 3.70 17.76 11.57
N GLY A 139 4.49 17.81 10.51
CA GLY A 139 5.37 18.92 10.14
C GLY A 139 4.67 19.95 9.26
N GLY A 140 5.14 21.17 9.33
CA GLY A 140 4.73 22.31 8.50
C GLY A 140 4.76 23.61 9.30
N LYS A 141 5.40 24.65 8.73
CA LYS A 141 5.35 26.00 9.31
C LYS A 141 3.91 26.48 9.27
N ALA A 142 3.21 26.41 10.41
CA ALA A 142 1.87 26.95 10.57
C ALA A 142 1.90 28.48 10.53
N LYS A 143 2.31 29.07 9.40
CA LYS A 143 2.43 30.53 9.22
C LYS A 143 1.18 31.29 9.64
N ARG A 144 -0.03 30.66 9.50
CA ARG A 144 -1.32 31.27 9.83
C ARG A 144 -1.76 31.07 11.28
N MET A 145 -1.15 30.10 11.99
CA MET A 145 -1.49 29.79 13.39
C MET A 145 -0.47 30.31 14.39
N GLY A 146 0.71 30.79 13.93
CA GLY A 146 1.80 31.31 14.77
C GLY A 146 2.48 30.27 15.68
N ARG A 147 2.03 29.01 15.66
CA ARG A 147 2.54 27.93 16.53
C ARG A 147 2.42 26.58 15.87
N ASP A 148 3.15 25.59 16.38
CA ASP A 148 3.13 24.20 15.91
C ASP A 148 1.72 23.59 16.11
N LYS A 149 1.07 23.27 14.98
CA LYS A 149 -0.28 22.68 14.96
C LYS A 149 -0.36 21.37 15.75
N SER A 150 0.66 20.53 15.70
CA SER A 150 0.67 19.22 16.36
C SER A 150 0.48 19.31 17.87
N ARG A 151 0.91 20.44 18.47
CA ARG A 151 0.84 20.72 19.90
C ARG A 151 -0.42 21.47 20.35
N ILE A 152 -1.24 21.95 19.40
CA ILE A 152 -2.48 22.65 19.73
C ILE A 152 -3.42 21.68 20.45
N ARG A 153 -3.97 22.09 21.60
CA ARG A 153 -4.95 21.31 22.36
C ARG A 153 -6.38 21.58 21.88
N LEU A 154 -7.11 20.49 21.72
CA LEU A 154 -8.55 20.49 21.50
C LEU A 154 -9.17 19.50 22.50
N GLY A 155 -9.87 20.02 23.52
CA GLY A 155 -10.29 19.23 24.67
C GLY A 155 -9.08 18.67 25.42
N ARG A 156 -9.18 17.38 25.79
CA ARG A 156 -8.14 16.68 26.58
C ARG A 156 -6.90 16.28 25.77
N ARG A 157 -6.97 16.28 24.44
CA ARG A 157 -5.88 15.81 23.56
C ARG A 157 -5.30 16.94 22.73
N THR A 158 -4.06 16.77 22.27
CA THR A 158 -3.49 17.60 21.19
C THR A 158 -4.07 17.16 19.85
N LEU A 159 -3.95 17.99 18.80
CA LEU A 159 -4.36 17.60 17.44
C LEU A 159 -3.64 16.31 17.00
N LEU A 160 -2.33 16.21 17.25
CA LEU A 160 -1.59 14.98 17.01
C LEU A 160 -2.13 13.80 17.86
N GLY A 161 -2.55 14.06 19.10
CA GLY A 161 -3.14 13.07 19.97
C GLY A 161 -4.45 12.51 19.43
N HIS A 162 -5.30 13.36 18.82
CA HIS A 162 -6.53 12.92 18.14
C HIS A 162 -6.20 12.03 16.95
N ALA A 163 -5.26 12.45 16.08
CA ALA A 163 -4.86 11.66 14.93
C ALA A 163 -4.26 10.29 15.33
N ARG A 164 -3.42 10.26 16.37
CA ARG A 164 -2.88 8.98 16.90
C ARG A 164 -3.97 8.04 17.40
N ALA A 165 -4.95 8.58 18.13
CA ALA A 165 -6.07 7.78 18.64
C ALA A 165 -6.89 7.20 17.48
N ALA A 166 -7.26 8.01 16.49
CA ALA A 166 -8.00 7.55 15.31
C ALA A 166 -7.29 6.42 14.56
N VAL A 167 -5.97 6.53 14.39
CA VAL A 167 -5.14 5.49 13.75
C VAL A 167 -5.11 4.21 14.59
N ALA A 168 -4.96 4.33 15.91
CA ALA A 168 -4.96 3.18 16.82
C ALA A 168 -6.34 2.48 16.86
N ASP A 169 -7.43 3.24 16.91
CA ASP A 169 -8.82 2.75 16.86
C ASP A 169 -9.14 2.06 15.52
N ALA A 170 -8.42 2.44 14.45
CA ALA A 170 -8.47 1.72 13.17
C ALA A 170 -7.72 0.38 13.17
N GLY A 171 -7.02 0.05 14.25
CA GLY A 171 -6.18 -1.15 14.35
C GLY A 171 -4.80 -1.00 13.71
N CYS A 172 -4.37 0.23 13.40
CA CYS A 172 -3.07 0.52 12.82
C CYS A 172 -2.12 1.08 13.89
N LYS A 173 -0.81 0.83 13.71
CA LYS A 173 0.22 1.43 14.56
C LYS A 173 0.63 2.81 14.00
N PRO A 174 0.36 3.93 14.71
CA PRO A 174 0.67 5.25 14.19
C PRO A 174 2.17 5.54 14.22
N ARG A 175 2.72 5.94 13.08
CA ARG A 175 4.07 6.50 12.94
C ARG A 175 3.95 8.00 12.63
N VAL A 176 4.74 8.83 13.32
CA VAL A 176 4.68 10.28 13.15
C VAL A 176 5.94 10.76 12.44
N ILE A 177 5.76 11.56 11.41
CA ILE A 177 6.83 12.32 10.76
C ILE A 177 6.59 13.79 11.04
N ALA A 178 7.39 14.33 11.98
CA ALA A 178 7.23 15.69 12.50
C ALA A 178 8.07 16.73 11.77
N THR A 179 9.08 16.31 11.01
CA THR A 179 9.99 17.20 10.28
C THR A 179 10.20 16.68 8.86
N ASP A 180 10.21 17.62 7.91
CA ASP A 180 10.76 17.36 6.58
C ASP A 180 12.28 17.20 6.72
N LEU A 181 12.84 16.07 6.30
CA LEU A 181 14.29 15.88 6.23
C LEU A 181 14.93 16.91 5.26
N GLN A 182 14.12 17.50 4.39
CA GLN A 182 14.50 18.59 3.48
C GLN A 182 13.58 19.77 3.75
N PHE A 183 14.16 20.91 4.11
CA PHE A 183 13.44 22.13 4.46
C PHE A 183 12.59 22.65 3.28
N ASN A 184 11.33 23.03 3.57
CA ASN A 184 10.37 23.67 2.67
C ASN A 184 9.70 22.79 1.59
N LEU A 185 9.75 21.47 1.67
CA LEU A 185 9.08 20.57 0.72
C LEU A 185 7.59 20.31 1.04
N GLY A 186 7.07 20.94 2.10
CA GLY A 186 5.68 20.74 2.51
C GLY A 186 5.36 19.28 2.80
N PRO A 187 4.14 18.81 2.51
CA PRO A 187 3.76 17.42 2.80
C PRO A 187 4.54 16.39 1.97
N LEU A 188 5.08 16.75 0.80
CA LEU A 188 5.81 15.84 -0.06
C LEU A 188 7.14 15.37 0.55
N GLY A 189 7.82 16.22 1.31
CA GLY A 189 9.02 15.82 2.05
C GLY A 189 8.75 14.71 3.06
N GLY A 190 7.70 14.87 3.86
CA GLY A 190 7.27 13.84 4.81
C GLY A 190 6.78 12.56 4.12
N ILE A 191 6.12 12.68 2.98
CA ILE A 191 5.69 11.52 2.15
C ILE A 191 6.91 10.76 1.63
N SER A 192 7.90 11.44 1.03
CA SER A 192 9.14 10.81 0.54
C SER A 192 9.87 10.10 1.67
N THR A 193 10.04 10.77 2.83
CA THR A 193 10.64 10.17 4.03
C THR A 193 9.91 8.90 4.47
N ALA A 194 8.58 8.93 4.47
CA ALA A 194 7.77 7.77 4.83
C ALA A 194 7.97 6.61 3.88
N LEU A 195 7.88 6.86 2.57
CA LEU A 195 8.00 5.84 1.53
C LEU A 195 9.41 5.22 1.47
N ARG A 196 10.47 5.99 1.75
CA ARG A 196 11.83 5.48 1.86
C ARG A 196 12.03 4.54 3.05
N SER A 197 11.40 4.85 4.18
CA SER A 197 11.62 4.16 5.46
C SER A 197 10.57 3.10 5.80
N THR A 198 9.50 2.98 5.01
CA THR A 198 8.47 1.96 5.23
C THR A 198 8.97 0.57 4.84
N ARG A 199 8.45 -0.43 5.56
CA ARG A 199 8.63 -1.85 5.23
C ARG A 199 7.37 -2.47 4.62
N HIS A 200 6.28 -1.70 4.55
CA HIS A 200 5.02 -2.11 3.95
C HIS A 200 4.92 -1.60 2.51
N SER A 201 4.27 -2.36 1.66
CA SER A 201 4.00 -1.93 0.28
C SER A 201 3.00 -0.79 0.22
N ARG A 202 2.11 -0.68 1.21
CA ARG A 202 1.11 0.39 1.31
C ARG A 202 1.37 1.28 2.50
N VAL A 203 1.18 2.58 2.31
CA VAL A 203 1.31 3.60 3.35
C VAL A 203 0.07 4.48 3.36
N LEU A 204 -0.63 4.47 4.48
CA LEU A 204 -1.72 5.40 4.78
C LEU A 204 -1.13 6.70 5.32
N PHE A 205 -1.51 7.81 4.72
CA PHE A 205 -1.11 9.16 5.15
C PHE A 205 -2.29 9.92 5.74
N LEU A 206 -2.04 10.55 6.88
CA LEU A 206 -2.98 11.43 7.57
C LEU A 206 -2.30 12.77 7.90
N GLY A 207 -3.11 13.84 7.95
CA GLY A 207 -2.70 15.12 8.56
C GLY A 207 -3.02 15.13 10.05
N CYS A 208 -2.18 15.78 10.86
CA CYS A 208 -2.48 15.97 12.29
C CYS A 208 -3.58 17.01 12.55
N ASP A 209 -4.04 17.72 11.53
CA ASP A 209 -5.00 18.84 11.61
C ASP A 209 -6.47 18.42 11.39
N MET A 210 -6.76 17.11 11.41
CA MET A 210 -8.10 16.53 11.26
C MET A 210 -8.59 15.86 12.56
N PRO A 211 -8.96 16.62 13.60
CA PRO A 211 -9.20 16.06 14.94
C PRO A 211 -10.45 15.22 15.08
N PHE A 212 -11.40 15.32 14.16
CA PHE A 212 -12.65 14.56 14.18
C PHE A 212 -12.61 13.27 13.36
N LEU A 213 -11.46 12.97 12.72
CA LEU A 213 -11.27 11.75 11.98
C LEU A 213 -11.40 10.54 12.92
N SER A 214 -12.33 9.63 12.62
CA SER A 214 -12.55 8.43 13.44
C SER A 214 -11.80 7.21 12.90
N GLY A 215 -11.56 6.23 13.79
CA GLY A 215 -11.02 4.93 13.39
C GLY A 215 -11.93 4.20 12.39
N ASN A 216 -13.25 4.37 12.50
CA ASN A 216 -14.19 3.76 11.58
C ASN A 216 -14.08 4.32 10.16
N LEU A 217 -13.95 5.64 10.01
CA LEU A 217 -13.73 6.25 8.69
C LEU A 217 -12.40 5.78 8.08
N ILE A 218 -11.36 5.64 8.90
CA ILE A 218 -10.06 5.10 8.44
C ILE A 218 -10.23 3.64 7.96
N LYS A 219 -10.97 2.80 8.69
CA LYS A 219 -11.26 1.40 8.30
C LYS A 219 -12.03 1.35 6.98
N GLU A 220 -13.07 2.16 6.82
CA GLU A 220 -13.85 2.27 5.57
C GLU A 220 -12.96 2.72 4.40
N PHE A 221 -12.10 3.70 4.63
CA PHE A 221 -11.15 4.18 3.63
C PHE A 221 -10.13 3.11 3.23
N LEU A 222 -9.52 2.41 4.20
CA LEU A 222 -8.59 1.31 3.95
C LEU A 222 -9.27 0.15 3.21
N ALA A 223 -10.52 -0.18 3.56
CA ALA A 223 -11.31 -1.16 2.82
C ALA A 223 -11.49 -0.72 1.36
N ALA A 224 -11.85 0.56 1.10
CA ALA A 224 -11.96 1.09 -0.25
C ALA A 224 -10.62 1.06 -1.01
N ALA A 225 -9.50 1.27 -0.31
CA ALA A 225 -8.16 1.18 -0.88
C ALA A 225 -7.82 -0.24 -1.38
N THR A 226 -8.39 -1.28 -0.77
CA THR A 226 -8.15 -2.69 -1.17
C THR A 226 -8.97 -3.15 -2.38
N TYR A 227 -10.06 -2.45 -2.74
CA TYR A 227 -10.93 -2.83 -3.86
C TYR A 227 -10.51 -2.28 -5.23
N GLY A 228 -9.30 -1.77 -5.37
CA GLY A 228 -8.82 -1.24 -6.65
C GLY A 228 -7.31 -1.15 -6.71
N VAL A 229 -6.80 -0.90 -7.90
CA VAL A 229 -5.37 -0.79 -8.17
C VAL A 229 -4.89 0.65 -7.98
N GLY A 230 -3.67 0.83 -7.47
CA GLY A 230 -2.97 2.10 -7.39
C GLY A 230 -3.38 3.01 -6.24
N PRO A 231 -2.79 4.21 -6.20
CA PRO A 231 -3.03 5.21 -5.16
C PRO A 231 -4.48 5.65 -5.06
N ILE A 232 -4.91 5.98 -3.84
CA ILE A 232 -6.27 6.48 -3.58
C ILE A 232 -6.22 7.66 -2.62
N PHE A 233 -6.98 8.71 -2.94
CA PHE A 233 -7.11 9.93 -2.14
C PHE A 233 -8.55 10.17 -1.75
N THR A 234 -8.77 10.71 -0.57
CA THR A 234 -10.11 11.16 -0.17
C THR A 234 -10.50 12.41 -0.94
N ARG A 235 -11.73 12.44 -1.45
CA ARG A 235 -12.32 13.60 -2.09
C ARG A 235 -12.82 14.60 -1.04
N HIS A 236 -12.46 15.85 -1.24
CA HIS A 236 -12.93 17.02 -0.47
C HIS A 236 -13.66 18.01 -1.37
N LYS A 237 -14.34 19.00 -0.79
CA LYS A 237 -15.04 20.06 -1.56
C LYS A 237 -14.13 20.77 -2.58
N LYS A 238 -12.84 20.92 -2.28
CA LYS A 238 -11.85 21.65 -3.11
C LYS A 238 -10.83 20.72 -3.79
N GLY A 239 -11.14 19.45 -4.00
CA GLY A 239 -10.25 18.50 -4.67
C GLY A 239 -10.01 17.23 -3.86
N VAL A 240 -8.77 16.74 -3.78
CA VAL A 240 -8.42 15.53 -3.05
C VAL A 240 -7.38 15.81 -1.96
N GLY A 241 -7.33 14.99 -0.90
CA GLY A 241 -6.43 15.20 0.22
C GLY A 241 -6.39 14.02 1.18
N PHE A 242 -6.08 14.31 2.44
CA PHE A 242 -6.04 13.32 3.52
C PHE A 242 -7.43 12.81 3.89
N PRO A 243 -7.53 11.53 4.38
CA PRO A 243 -6.50 10.52 4.28
C PRO A 243 -6.26 10.07 2.84
N PHE A 244 -5.07 9.54 2.55
CA PHE A 244 -4.78 8.91 1.28
C PHE A 244 -3.80 7.73 1.45
N VAL A 245 -3.80 6.79 0.51
CA VAL A 245 -2.87 5.67 0.45
C VAL A 245 -2.01 5.78 -0.79
N LEU A 246 -0.70 5.63 -0.60
CA LEU A 246 0.29 5.43 -1.65
C LEU A 246 0.93 4.06 -1.52
N HIS A 247 1.51 3.58 -2.61
CA HIS A 247 2.39 2.42 -2.62
C HIS A 247 3.85 2.86 -2.46
N ARG A 248 4.67 2.02 -1.86
CA ARG A 248 6.12 2.27 -1.76
C ARG A 248 6.76 2.50 -3.13
N SER A 249 6.27 1.82 -4.17
CA SER A 249 6.69 2.00 -5.56
C SER A 249 6.44 3.40 -6.13
N ASP A 250 5.55 4.19 -5.53
CA ASP A 250 5.28 5.56 -5.95
C ASP A 250 6.39 6.54 -5.58
N LEU A 251 7.39 6.12 -4.77
CA LEU A 251 8.49 6.96 -4.28
C LEU A 251 9.19 7.73 -5.40
N ALA A 252 9.57 7.05 -6.48
CA ALA A 252 10.27 7.68 -7.60
C ALA A 252 9.46 8.82 -8.26
N LEU A 253 8.11 8.65 -8.33
CA LEU A 253 7.24 9.70 -8.87
C LEU A 253 7.08 10.87 -7.88
N VAL A 254 7.05 10.60 -6.57
CA VAL A 254 7.04 11.64 -5.52
C VAL A 254 8.32 12.46 -5.60
N GLU A 255 9.47 11.83 -5.66
CA GLU A 255 10.78 12.49 -5.72
C GLU A 255 10.92 13.32 -7.00
N LYS A 256 10.60 12.78 -8.15
CA LYS A 256 10.58 13.51 -9.42
C LYS A 256 9.64 14.72 -9.40
N GLN A 257 8.58 14.70 -8.56
CA GLN A 257 7.71 15.84 -8.39
C GLN A 257 8.32 16.89 -7.47
N ILE A 258 9.02 16.47 -6.42
CA ILE A 258 9.79 17.35 -5.53
C ILE A 258 10.87 18.09 -6.32
N ASP A 259 11.66 17.39 -7.13
CA ASP A 259 12.74 17.95 -7.96
C ASP A 259 12.24 19.04 -8.92
N ARG A 260 10.99 18.93 -9.37
CA ARG A 260 10.32 19.94 -10.21
C ARG A 260 9.72 21.12 -9.43
N GLY A 261 9.87 21.17 -8.11
CA GLY A 261 9.29 22.20 -7.26
C GLY A 261 7.74 22.16 -7.18
N ALA A 262 7.11 21.07 -7.63
CA ALA A 262 5.66 20.97 -7.75
C ALA A 262 5.02 20.37 -6.49
N LEU A 263 5.10 21.05 -5.35
CA LEU A 263 4.82 20.53 -4.00
C LEU A 263 3.33 20.30 -3.64
N SER A 264 2.42 20.25 -4.62
CA SER A 264 0.97 20.12 -4.42
C SER A 264 0.51 18.67 -4.40
N LEU A 265 -0.27 18.26 -3.38
CA LEU A 265 -0.93 16.96 -3.31
C LEU A 265 -1.91 16.74 -4.47
N GLN A 266 -2.60 17.79 -4.95
CA GLN A 266 -3.49 17.71 -6.11
C GLN A 266 -2.74 17.29 -7.38
N ARG A 267 -1.55 17.89 -7.59
CA ARG A 267 -0.69 17.54 -8.71
C ARG A 267 -0.14 16.12 -8.57
N LEU A 268 0.21 15.71 -7.36
CA LEU A 268 0.65 14.34 -7.08
C LEU A 268 -0.46 13.33 -7.43
N ALA A 269 -1.66 13.54 -6.93
CA ALA A 269 -2.80 12.65 -7.20
C ALA A 269 -3.08 12.54 -8.71
N LYS A 270 -3.08 13.67 -9.43
CA LYS A 270 -3.25 13.67 -10.91
C LYS A 270 -2.15 12.89 -11.61
N ARG A 271 -0.90 13.08 -11.20
CA ARG A 271 0.27 12.44 -11.83
C ARG A 271 0.31 10.93 -11.60
N LEU A 272 -0.10 10.50 -10.42
CA LEU A 272 -0.25 9.10 -10.04
C LEU A 272 -1.51 8.45 -10.64
N LYS A 273 -2.35 9.21 -11.36
CA LYS A 273 -3.68 8.76 -11.83
C LYS A 273 -4.49 8.17 -10.67
N ALA A 274 -4.38 8.77 -9.49
CA ALA A 274 -4.95 8.27 -8.26
C ALA A 274 -6.48 8.22 -8.34
N ARG A 275 -7.05 7.17 -7.76
CA ARG A 275 -8.50 7.08 -7.56
C ARG A 275 -8.93 8.09 -6.50
N ALA A 276 -10.13 8.62 -6.62
CA ALA A 276 -10.74 9.47 -5.62
C ALA A 276 -11.85 8.71 -4.88
N TRP A 277 -11.68 8.54 -3.56
CA TRP A 277 -12.70 7.95 -2.71
C TRP A 277 -13.64 9.03 -2.19
N GLN A 278 -14.93 8.82 -2.38
CA GLN A 278 -15.98 9.68 -1.85
C GLN A 278 -16.45 9.11 -0.52
N PRO A 279 -16.22 9.79 0.61
CA PRO A 279 -16.76 9.34 1.89
C PRO A 279 -18.30 9.40 1.90
N PRO A 280 -18.98 8.54 2.65
CA PRO A 280 -20.40 8.66 2.90
C PRO A 280 -20.77 10.07 3.43
N ALA A 281 -21.94 10.60 3.06
CA ALA A 281 -22.35 11.95 3.45
C ALA A 281 -22.32 12.18 4.97
N SER A 282 -22.69 11.16 5.75
CA SER A 282 -22.65 11.18 7.22
C SER A 282 -21.23 11.30 7.78
N ARG A 283 -20.20 10.93 7.02
CA ARG A 283 -18.78 10.96 7.43
C ARG A 283 -18.05 12.23 7.00
N VAL A 284 -18.64 13.03 6.08
CA VAL A 284 -18.00 14.28 5.58
C VAL A 284 -17.61 15.24 6.72
N PRO A 285 -18.38 15.42 7.80
CA PRO A 285 -18.00 16.27 8.93
C PRO A 285 -16.70 15.86 9.62
N GLU A 286 -16.33 14.57 9.58
CA GLU A 286 -15.09 14.05 10.18
C GLU A 286 -13.84 14.54 9.44
N LEU A 287 -13.97 14.97 8.18
CA LEU A 287 -12.87 15.50 7.35
C LEU A 287 -12.57 16.99 7.62
N PHE A 288 -13.08 17.54 8.71
CA PHE A 288 -12.86 18.95 9.07
C PHE A 288 -11.38 19.20 9.41
N ASN A 289 -10.78 20.20 8.74
CA ASN A 289 -9.38 20.58 8.93
C ASN A 289 -9.27 21.87 9.74
N ILE A 290 -8.32 21.91 10.68
CA ILE A 290 -7.96 23.12 11.42
C ILE A 290 -6.75 23.81 10.77
N ASN A 291 -6.96 24.90 10.04
CA ASN A 291 -5.93 25.65 9.36
C ASN A 291 -5.77 27.09 9.88
N THR A 292 -6.80 27.64 10.54
CA THR A 292 -6.88 29.01 11.03
C THR A 292 -7.36 29.04 12.49
N PRO A 293 -7.16 30.16 13.22
CA PRO A 293 -7.78 30.34 14.54
C PRO A 293 -9.29 30.21 14.54
N ALA A 294 -9.96 30.62 13.46
CA ALA A 294 -11.41 30.48 13.30
C ALA A 294 -11.83 28.99 13.22
N ASP A 295 -11.05 28.16 12.47
CA ASP A 295 -11.31 26.73 12.41
C ASP A 295 -11.15 26.08 13.81
N LEU A 296 -10.17 26.56 14.59
CA LEU A 296 -9.97 26.06 15.96
C LEU A 296 -11.13 26.45 16.89
N ALA A 297 -11.66 27.66 16.77
CA ALA A 297 -12.83 28.08 17.52
C ALA A 297 -14.06 27.24 17.18
N GLU A 298 -14.29 26.99 15.89
CA GLU A 298 -15.34 26.10 15.40
C GLU A 298 -15.17 24.67 15.90
N ALA A 299 -13.95 24.11 15.87
CA ALA A 299 -13.67 22.78 16.39
C ALA A 299 -13.98 22.69 17.91
N LYS A 300 -13.65 23.72 18.68
CA LYS A 300 -13.99 23.77 20.12
C LYS A 300 -15.49 23.80 20.36
N ARG A 301 -16.24 24.54 19.52
CA ARG A 301 -17.70 24.57 19.59
C ARG A 301 -18.29 23.17 19.34
N ARG A 302 -17.92 22.52 18.24
CA ARG A 302 -18.35 21.15 17.89
C ARG A 302 -18.06 20.14 19.00
N LEU A 303 -16.89 20.24 19.63
CA LEU A 303 -16.52 19.33 20.71
C LEU A 303 -17.43 19.51 21.93
N LYS A 304 -17.82 20.76 22.28
CA LYS A 304 -18.77 21.04 23.35
C LYS A 304 -20.18 20.50 23.04
N GLU A 305 -20.64 20.66 21.80
CA GLU A 305 -21.96 20.18 21.35
C GLU A 305 -22.04 18.64 21.35
N ALA A 306 -20.91 17.96 21.14
CA ALA A 306 -20.81 16.49 21.20
C ALA A 306 -20.72 15.91 22.64
N GLY A 307 -20.72 16.76 23.68
CA GLY A 307 -20.73 16.32 25.09
C GLY A 307 -19.41 15.76 25.61
N CYS A 308 -18.30 16.07 24.95
CA CYS A 308 -16.96 15.60 25.33
C CYS A 308 -16.11 16.70 25.99
#